data_15bd8d21dbbf701cd50f10b0c08e17e5
#
_entry.id   15bd8d21dbbf701cd50f10b0c08e17e5
#
_cell.length_a   1.000
_cell.length_b   1.000
_cell.length_c   1.000
_cell.angle_alpha   90.00
_cell.angle_beta   90.00
_cell.angle_gamma   90.00
#
_symmetry.space_group_name_H-M   'P 1'
#
loop_
_entity.id
_entity.type
_entity.pdbx_description
1 polymer ?
#
loop_
_entity_poly.entity_id
_entity_poly.type
_entity_poly.pdbx_seq_one_letter_code
_entity_poly.pdbx_strand_id
1 'polypeptide(L)'
;MVGLAVSLLVRLVRMPDSLVEIGKKYSVQVEVIDSPYSWTGRGYTIKADTPQATDLEKYAWLFASEWNRYPISAIKSAKLKRIIIGANISLNGQIRAAVPAFEANTMYYDTTLGNYSAPYQRMVVHHEFFHMIDQVEGILRKDSEWAALNAPEFHYGSGGEKVRNLGAGVLTDKLPGVLTVYAMSGIEEDKAELFGHLLVDRDYVEGRMKADSVIAAKVGLLKGRLGKWDAAINDEFWNSKAGQ
;
A
#
# COMPACT_ATOMS: atom_id res chain seq x y z
N MET A 1 29.57 45.60 15.65
CA MET A 1 28.47 44.78 15.07
C MET A 1 28.99 43.35 14.92
N VAL A 2 28.59 42.46 15.81
CA VAL A 2 29.00 41.05 15.77
C VAL A 2 27.89 40.31 15.01
N GLY A 3 28.21 39.90 13.78
CA GLY A 3 27.28 39.09 12.98
C GLY A 3 27.15 37.68 13.58
N LEU A 4 25.99 37.34 14.11
CA LEU A 4 25.64 35.95 14.41
C LEU A 4 25.52 35.18 13.10
N ALA A 5 26.49 34.33 12.79
CA ALA A 5 26.35 33.30 11.78
C ALA A 5 25.42 32.23 12.33
N VAL A 6 24.16 32.21 11.89
CA VAL A 6 23.24 31.09 12.12
C VAL A 6 23.72 29.96 11.21
N SER A 7 24.48 29.03 11.78
CA SER A 7 24.82 27.79 11.10
C SER A 7 23.53 26.95 10.98
N LEU A 8 22.95 26.93 9.79
CA LEU A 8 21.89 25.97 9.44
C LEU A 8 22.52 24.58 9.42
N LEU A 9 22.46 23.87 10.55
CA LEU A 9 22.75 22.45 10.57
C LEU A 9 21.65 21.74 9.73
N VAL A 10 21.94 21.52 8.45
CA VAL A 10 21.19 20.57 7.64
C VAL A 10 21.38 19.22 8.31
N ARG A 11 20.41 18.81 9.12
CA ARG A 11 20.37 17.45 9.67
C ARG A 11 20.12 16.52 8.49
N LEU A 12 21.17 15.91 7.97
CA LEU A 12 21.04 14.78 7.05
C LEU A 12 20.13 13.74 7.72
N VAL A 13 18.99 13.46 7.09
CA VAL A 13 18.07 12.42 7.58
C VAL A 13 18.79 11.09 7.42
N ARG A 14 19.17 10.46 8.55
CA ARG A 14 19.82 9.15 8.51
C ARG A 14 18.80 8.11 8.09
N MET A 15 19.16 7.27 7.11
CA MET A 15 18.38 6.10 6.73
C MET A 15 18.30 5.12 7.91
N PRO A 16 17.10 4.76 8.41
CA PRO A 16 16.94 3.73 9.43
C PRO A 16 17.51 2.38 8.98
N ASP A 17 18.17 1.66 9.89
CA ASP A 17 18.81 0.39 9.57
C ASP A 17 17.80 -0.66 9.07
N SER A 18 16.56 -0.66 9.58
CA SER A 18 15.47 -1.53 9.08
C SER A 18 15.16 -1.33 7.59
N LEU A 19 15.22 -0.10 7.08
CA LEU A 19 15.02 0.20 5.66
C LEU A 19 16.24 -0.23 4.82
N VAL A 20 17.45 -0.09 5.35
CA VAL A 20 18.67 -0.60 4.70
C VAL A 20 18.57 -2.11 4.51
N GLU A 21 18.13 -2.85 5.54
CA GLU A 21 17.97 -4.31 5.47
C GLU A 21 16.87 -4.73 4.46
N ILE A 22 15.77 -3.98 4.36
CA ILE A 22 14.76 -4.19 3.31
C ILE A 22 15.40 -4.06 1.92
N GLY A 23 16.16 -3.00 1.67
CA GLY A 23 16.84 -2.80 0.40
C GLY A 23 17.76 -3.96 0.03
N LYS A 24 18.56 -4.44 1.00
CA LYS A 24 19.47 -5.59 0.81
C LYS A 24 18.70 -6.89 0.56
N LYS A 25 17.73 -7.20 1.44
CA LYS A 25 16.97 -8.46 1.39
C LYS A 25 16.26 -8.65 0.04
N TYR A 26 15.60 -7.59 -0.45
CA TYR A 26 14.78 -7.67 -1.65
C TYR A 26 15.48 -7.21 -2.92
N SER A 27 16.72 -6.72 -2.82
CA SER A 27 17.46 -6.12 -3.93
C SER A 27 16.67 -4.98 -4.59
N VAL A 28 16.03 -4.15 -3.78
CA VAL A 28 15.32 -2.94 -4.19
C VAL A 28 16.05 -1.70 -3.67
N GLN A 29 16.03 -0.63 -4.42
CA GLN A 29 16.57 0.66 -3.97
C GLN A 29 15.57 1.27 -2.97
N VAL A 30 16.01 1.51 -1.73
CA VAL A 30 15.22 2.22 -0.73
C VAL A 30 15.82 3.60 -0.53
N GLU A 31 15.00 4.64 -0.63
CA GLU A 31 15.41 6.04 -0.49
C GLU A 31 14.53 6.73 0.56
N VAL A 32 15.13 7.60 1.35
CA VAL A 32 14.42 8.57 2.20
C VAL A 32 14.64 9.95 1.61
N ILE A 33 13.57 10.70 1.44
CA ILE A 33 13.63 12.05 0.88
C ILE A 33 14.33 12.98 1.89
N ASP A 34 15.41 13.62 1.46
CA ASP A 34 16.25 14.52 2.27
C ASP A 34 16.13 16.01 1.86
N SER A 35 15.40 16.28 0.80
CA SER A 35 15.14 17.61 0.25
C SER A 35 13.78 17.64 -0.44
N PRO A 36 13.15 18.81 -0.69
CA PRO A 36 11.88 18.87 -1.41
C PRO A 36 11.93 18.10 -2.73
N TYR A 37 11.02 17.16 -2.88
CA TYR A 37 11.01 16.21 -3.97
C TYR A 37 9.85 16.47 -4.94
N SER A 38 10.13 16.35 -6.23
CA SER A 38 9.10 16.35 -7.26
C SER A 38 9.49 15.41 -8.39
N TRP A 39 8.59 14.52 -8.75
CA TRP A 39 8.72 13.62 -9.90
C TRP A 39 7.46 13.70 -10.76
N THR A 40 7.63 13.78 -12.08
CA THR A 40 6.51 13.83 -13.03
C THR A 40 6.56 12.61 -13.95
N GLY A 41 5.49 11.83 -13.90
CA GLY A 41 5.22 10.71 -14.78
C GLY A 41 4.27 11.09 -15.92
N ARG A 42 3.66 10.09 -16.56
CA ARG A 42 2.70 10.30 -17.65
C ARG A 42 1.37 10.83 -17.12
N GLY A 43 1.23 12.15 -17.11
CA GLY A 43 -0.03 12.83 -16.77
C GLY A 43 -0.26 13.08 -15.27
N TYR A 44 0.74 12.83 -14.42
CA TYR A 44 0.65 13.15 -12.99
C TYR A 44 1.99 13.56 -12.39
N THR A 45 1.92 14.27 -11.28
CA THR A 45 3.10 14.70 -10.51
C THR A 45 2.98 14.23 -9.08
N ILE A 46 4.05 13.61 -8.57
CA ILE A 46 4.23 13.24 -7.18
C ILE A 46 5.17 14.25 -6.54
N LYS A 47 4.76 14.81 -5.40
CA LYS A 47 5.61 15.66 -4.56
C LYS A 47 5.69 15.08 -3.17
N ALA A 48 6.79 15.34 -2.47
CA ALA A 48 6.99 14.95 -1.09
C ALA A 48 8.00 15.86 -0.41
N ASP A 49 7.92 15.87 0.92
CA ASP A 49 8.82 16.59 1.81
C ASP A 49 9.74 15.62 2.55
N THR A 50 10.80 16.17 3.14
CA THR A 50 11.68 15.44 4.06
C THR A 50 10.89 15.04 5.31
N PRO A 51 10.89 13.76 5.72
CA PRO A 51 10.21 13.32 6.93
C PRO A 51 10.89 13.85 8.20
N GLN A 52 10.10 14.05 9.25
CA GLN A 52 10.65 14.27 10.59
C GLN A 52 11.33 12.98 11.07
N ALA A 53 12.49 13.09 11.72
CA ALA A 53 13.27 11.93 12.12
C ALA A 53 12.48 10.96 13.03
N THR A 54 11.67 11.48 13.94
CA THR A 54 10.84 10.68 14.85
C THR A 54 9.75 9.90 14.12
N ASP A 55 9.15 10.51 13.08
CA ASP A 55 8.10 9.89 12.28
C ASP A 55 8.71 8.81 11.38
N LEU A 56 9.86 9.14 10.78
CA LEU A 56 10.62 8.20 9.96
C LEU A 56 10.99 6.93 10.72
N GLU A 57 11.54 7.05 11.94
CA GLU A 57 11.94 5.89 12.75
C GLU A 57 10.74 4.99 13.09
N LYS A 58 9.63 5.59 13.51
CA LYS A 58 8.39 4.84 13.82
C LYS A 58 7.82 4.16 12.58
N TYR A 59 7.75 4.90 11.47
CA TYR A 59 7.24 4.36 10.22
C TYR A 59 8.14 3.27 9.65
N ALA A 60 9.45 3.46 9.68
CA ALA A 60 10.41 2.47 9.19
C ALA A 60 10.29 1.12 9.91
N TRP A 61 10.07 1.15 11.23
CA TRP A 61 9.80 -0.06 12.00
C TRP A 61 8.49 -0.73 11.56
N LEU A 62 7.40 0.05 11.47
CA LEU A 62 6.10 -0.44 11.02
C LEU A 62 6.20 -1.03 9.61
N PHE A 63 6.79 -0.27 8.68
CA PHE A 63 6.96 -0.68 7.29
C PHE A 63 7.76 -1.98 7.17
N ALA A 64 8.91 -2.05 7.83
CA ALA A 64 9.76 -3.23 7.78
C ALA A 64 9.06 -4.47 8.38
N SER A 65 8.29 -4.29 9.47
CA SER A 65 7.54 -5.38 10.08
C SER A 65 6.49 -5.99 9.15
N GLU A 66 5.82 -5.17 8.33
CA GLU A 66 4.85 -5.66 7.35
C GLU A 66 5.54 -6.16 6.08
N TRP A 67 6.54 -5.42 5.59
CA TRP A 67 7.22 -5.76 4.35
C TRP A 67 7.97 -7.08 4.42
N ASN A 68 8.56 -7.39 5.57
CA ASN A 68 9.30 -8.62 5.79
C ASN A 68 8.47 -9.91 5.68
N ARG A 69 7.15 -9.82 5.65
CA ARG A 69 6.24 -10.94 5.40
C ARG A 69 6.32 -11.45 3.97
N TYR A 70 6.69 -10.59 3.03
CA TYR A 70 6.73 -10.99 1.61
C TYR A 70 7.89 -11.94 1.30
N PRO A 71 7.62 -12.99 0.51
CA PRO A 71 8.71 -13.76 -0.10
C PRO A 71 9.48 -12.89 -1.10
N ILE A 72 10.78 -13.10 -1.20
CA ILE A 72 11.67 -12.35 -2.12
C ILE A 72 11.19 -12.51 -3.57
N SER A 73 10.70 -13.70 -3.93
CA SER A 73 10.15 -13.98 -5.26
C SER A 73 8.99 -13.06 -5.62
N ALA A 74 8.06 -12.80 -4.70
CA ALA A 74 6.90 -11.93 -4.94
C ALA A 74 7.31 -10.48 -5.26
N ILE A 75 8.27 -9.92 -4.50
CA ILE A 75 8.77 -8.56 -4.77
C ILE A 75 9.44 -8.50 -6.16
N LYS A 76 10.22 -9.52 -6.50
CA LYS A 76 10.86 -9.64 -7.81
C LYS A 76 9.86 -9.79 -8.94
N SER A 77 8.85 -10.65 -8.77
CA SER A 77 7.80 -10.89 -9.77
C SER A 77 6.92 -9.65 -9.99
N ALA A 78 6.67 -8.85 -8.94
CA ALA A 78 6.01 -7.55 -9.06
C ALA A 78 6.87 -6.48 -9.76
N LYS A 79 8.12 -6.81 -10.14
CA LYS A 79 9.07 -5.91 -10.83
C LYS A 79 9.38 -4.63 -10.07
N LEU A 80 9.17 -4.61 -8.74
CA LEU A 80 9.47 -3.46 -7.93
C LEU A 80 10.97 -3.17 -7.94
N LYS A 81 11.34 -1.91 -8.20
CA LYS A 81 12.74 -1.46 -8.25
C LYS A 81 13.09 -0.51 -7.13
N ARG A 82 12.14 0.34 -6.73
CA ARG A 82 12.38 1.41 -5.77
C ARG A 82 11.24 1.54 -4.76
N ILE A 83 11.63 1.89 -3.55
CA ILE A 83 10.74 2.31 -2.47
C ILE A 83 11.24 3.69 -2.01
N ILE A 84 10.38 4.68 -2.05
CA ILE A 84 10.69 6.05 -1.64
C ILE A 84 9.84 6.38 -0.42
N ILE A 85 10.50 6.77 0.65
CA ILE A 85 9.90 7.14 1.93
C ILE A 85 10.00 8.66 2.09
N GLY A 86 8.87 9.32 2.27
CA GLY A 86 8.81 10.78 2.41
C GLY A 86 7.73 11.21 3.38
N ALA A 87 7.53 12.52 3.49
CA ALA A 87 6.41 13.12 4.22
C ALA A 87 5.54 13.94 3.27
N ASN A 88 4.26 14.14 3.64
CA ASN A 88 3.31 14.95 2.87
C ASN A 88 3.25 14.54 1.38
N ILE A 89 3.32 13.23 1.13
CA ILE A 89 3.27 12.73 -0.25
C ILE A 89 1.96 13.17 -0.89
N SER A 90 2.06 13.74 -2.08
CA SER A 90 0.89 14.17 -2.84
C SER A 90 0.95 13.73 -4.29
N LEU A 91 -0.21 13.34 -4.81
CA LEU A 91 -0.45 13.04 -6.21
C LEU A 91 -1.32 14.15 -6.80
N ASN A 92 -0.78 14.91 -7.76
CA ASN A 92 -1.46 16.08 -8.33
C ASN A 92 -2.00 17.06 -7.27
N GLY A 93 -1.23 17.29 -6.21
CA GLY A 93 -1.59 18.16 -5.09
C GLY A 93 -2.54 17.57 -4.06
N GLN A 94 -2.92 16.29 -4.18
CA GLN A 94 -3.73 15.60 -3.18
C GLN A 94 -2.84 14.73 -2.30
N ILE A 95 -2.92 14.92 -0.99
CA ILE A 95 -2.20 14.09 -0.01
C ILE A 95 -2.64 12.65 -0.14
N ARG A 96 -1.66 11.73 -0.13
CA ARG A 96 -1.82 10.29 -0.22
C ARG A 96 -0.94 9.60 0.82
N ALA A 97 -1.47 8.53 1.42
CA ALA A 97 -0.70 7.70 2.34
C ALA A 97 0.40 6.90 1.61
N ALA A 98 0.14 6.52 0.35
CA ALA A 98 1.13 5.94 -0.54
C ALA A 98 0.71 6.14 -2.01
N VAL A 99 1.63 5.92 -2.94
CA VAL A 99 1.38 6.03 -4.39
C VAL A 99 2.23 5.02 -5.15
N PRO A 100 1.62 4.12 -5.96
CA PRO A 100 2.34 3.29 -6.91
C PRO A 100 2.62 4.07 -8.20
N ALA A 101 3.89 4.26 -8.55
CA ALA A 101 4.31 4.82 -9.83
C ALA A 101 4.70 3.68 -10.77
N PHE A 102 3.73 3.12 -11.46
CA PHE A 102 3.86 1.89 -12.26
C PHE A 102 4.95 1.98 -13.33
N GLU A 103 5.00 3.08 -14.09
CA GLU A 103 5.99 3.27 -15.15
C GLU A 103 7.43 3.39 -14.65
N ALA A 104 7.60 3.75 -13.38
CA ALA A 104 8.90 3.83 -12.71
C ALA A 104 9.23 2.56 -11.90
N ASN A 105 8.30 1.60 -11.80
CA ASN A 105 8.40 0.45 -10.89
C ASN A 105 8.75 0.90 -9.45
N THR A 106 8.12 1.98 -8.98
CA THR A 106 8.45 2.66 -7.73
C THR A 106 7.21 2.79 -6.85
N MET A 107 7.39 2.55 -5.55
CA MET A 107 6.39 2.81 -4.52
C MET A 107 6.81 4.01 -3.69
N TYR A 108 5.86 4.89 -3.39
CA TYR A 108 6.03 6.02 -2.48
C TYR A 108 5.20 5.79 -1.23
N TYR A 109 5.74 6.04 -0.04
CA TYR A 109 5.06 5.87 1.25
C TYR A 109 5.24 7.09 2.14
N ASP A 110 4.12 7.58 2.69
CA ASP A 110 4.06 8.76 3.56
C ASP A 110 4.25 8.36 5.03
N THR A 111 5.20 9.04 5.68
CA THR A 111 5.53 8.80 7.09
C THR A 111 4.80 9.73 8.05
N THR A 112 4.00 10.69 7.55
CA THR A 112 3.48 11.79 8.38
C THR A 112 2.56 11.24 9.47
N LEU A 113 3.03 11.29 10.72
CA LEU A 113 2.23 10.94 11.88
C LEU A 113 1.13 11.98 12.10
N GLY A 114 -0.06 11.50 12.45
CA GLY A 114 -1.23 12.35 12.66
C GLY A 114 -2.13 12.46 11.43
N ASN A 115 -1.65 12.22 10.22
CA ASN A 115 -2.50 12.10 9.05
C ASN A 115 -3.20 10.73 9.00
N TYR A 116 -2.53 9.68 9.51
CA TYR A 116 -3.00 8.29 9.41
C TYR A 116 -2.78 7.53 10.71
N SER A 117 -3.71 6.65 11.06
CA SER A 117 -3.53 5.72 12.18
C SER A 117 -2.55 4.59 11.82
N ALA A 118 -1.84 4.03 12.81
CA ALA A 118 -0.93 2.93 12.58
C ALA A 118 -1.61 1.68 11.95
N PRO A 119 -2.82 1.26 12.35
CA PRO A 119 -3.54 0.18 11.65
C PRO A 119 -3.76 0.49 10.17
N TYR A 120 -4.18 1.71 9.83
CA TYR A 120 -4.38 2.13 8.45
C TYR A 120 -3.06 2.12 7.66
N GLN A 121 -1.97 2.64 8.24
CA GLN A 121 -0.66 2.61 7.58
C GLN A 121 -0.17 1.18 7.30
N ARG A 122 -0.42 0.22 8.21
CA ARG A 122 -0.12 -1.20 7.97
C ARG A 122 -0.89 -1.75 6.78
N MET A 123 -2.20 -1.49 6.74
CA MET A 123 -3.05 -1.92 5.63
C MET A 123 -2.59 -1.31 4.30
N VAL A 124 -2.27 -0.01 4.27
CA VAL A 124 -1.80 0.70 3.07
C VAL A 124 -0.51 0.12 2.51
N VAL A 125 0.43 -0.37 3.35
CA VAL A 125 1.64 -1.04 2.86
C VAL A 125 1.29 -2.18 1.90
N HIS A 126 0.29 -2.97 2.26
CA HIS A 126 -0.14 -4.12 1.48
C HIS A 126 -1.05 -3.74 0.33
N HIS A 127 -2.01 -2.85 0.56
CA HIS A 127 -2.95 -2.34 -0.42
C HIS A 127 -2.23 -1.81 -1.67
N GLU A 128 -1.29 -0.91 -1.46
CA GLU A 128 -0.58 -0.27 -2.56
C GLU A 128 0.41 -1.22 -3.26
N PHE A 129 1.02 -2.14 -2.52
CA PHE A 129 1.85 -3.17 -3.14
C PHE A 129 1.01 -4.13 -4.00
N PHE A 130 -0.22 -4.42 -3.60
CA PHE A 130 -1.13 -5.23 -4.41
C PHE A 130 -1.41 -4.59 -5.77
N HIS A 131 -1.54 -3.28 -5.87
CA HIS A 131 -1.68 -2.60 -7.16
C HIS A 131 -0.49 -2.86 -8.09
N MET A 132 0.75 -2.99 -7.56
CA MET A 132 1.91 -3.37 -8.38
C MET A 132 1.77 -4.79 -8.94
N ILE A 133 1.28 -5.74 -8.15
CA ILE A 133 1.00 -7.12 -8.59
C ILE A 133 -0.07 -7.11 -9.69
N ASP A 134 -1.18 -6.48 -9.44
CA ASP A 134 -2.34 -6.39 -10.33
C ASP A 134 -1.98 -5.72 -11.68
N GLN A 135 -1.10 -4.70 -11.63
CA GLN A 135 -0.57 -4.05 -12.82
C GLN A 135 0.29 -4.98 -13.67
N VAL A 136 1.13 -5.81 -13.04
CA VAL A 136 1.97 -6.78 -13.76
C VAL A 136 1.13 -7.89 -14.39
N GLU A 137 0.07 -8.32 -13.70
CA GLU A 137 -0.89 -9.30 -14.20
C GLU A 137 -1.81 -8.73 -15.31
N GLY A 138 -1.82 -7.42 -15.50
CA GLY A 138 -2.61 -6.75 -16.54
C GLY A 138 -4.11 -6.68 -16.27
N ILE A 139 -4.54 -6.93 -15.03
CA ILE A 139 -5.96 -6.99 -14.63
C ILE A 139 -6.38 -5.85 -13.69
N LEU A 140 -5.50 -4.86 -13.47
CA LEU A 140 -5.69 -3.79 -12.49
C LEU A 140 -7.11 -3.20 -12.50
N ARG A 141 -7.61 -2.81 -13.66
CA ARG A 141 -8.93 -2.15 -13.81
C ARG A 141 -9.93 -2.94 -14.68
N LYS A 142 -9.56 -4.13 -15.14
CA LYS A 142 -10.38 -4.93 -16.07
C LYS A 142 -10.35 -6.39 -15.67
N ASP A 143 -11.12 -6.73 -14.64
CA ASP A 143 -11.21 -8.07 -14.09
C ASP A 143 -12.65 -8.55 -14.12
N SER A 144 -13.07 -9.13 -15.25
CA SER A 144 -14.44 -9.63 -15.44
C SER A 144 -14.78 -10.80 -14.53
N GLU A 145 -13.80 -11.65 -14.19
CA GLU A 145 -14.01 -12.77 -13.27
C GLU A 145 -14.28 -12.28 -11.85
N TRP A 146 -13.51 -11.26 -11.40
CA TRP A 146 -13.76 -10.62 -10.11
C TRP A 146 -15.11 -9.90 -10.08
N ALA A 147 -15.40 -9.11 -11.11
CA ALA A 147 -16.65 -8.36 -11.21
C ALA A 147 -17.88 -9.28 -11.18
N ALA A 148 -17.81 -10.45 -11.83
CA ALA A 148 -18.89 -11.43 -11.90
C ALA A 148 -19.22 -12.11 -10.55
N LEU A 149 -18.38 -11.96 -9.54
CA LEU A 149 -18.67 -12.44 -8.19
C LEU A 149 -19.70 -11.58 -7.45
N ASN A 150 -19.83 -10.30 -7.85
CA ASN A 150 -20.82 -9.41 -7.25
C ASN A 150 -22.23 -9.68 -7.77
N ALA A 151 -23.22 -9.21 -7.02
CA ALA A 151 -24.61 -9.23 -7.47
C ALA A 151 -24.79 -8.41 -8.77
N PRO A 152 -25.74 -8.76 -9.65
CA PRO A 152 -25.92 -8.06 -10.94
C PRO A 152 -26.16 -6.55 -10.82
N GLU A 153 -26.76 -6.11 -9.72
CA GLU A 153 -27.04 -4.70 -9.42
C GLU A 153 -25.86 -3.95 -8.82
N PHE A 154 -24.77 -4.64 -8.50
CA PHE A 154 -23.57 -4.02 -7.94
C PHE A 154 -22.76 -3.33 -9.05
N HIS A 155 -22.42 -2.07 -8.83
CA HIS A 155 -21.61 -1.28 -9.76
C HIS A 155 -20.46 -0.61 -9.04
N TYR A 156 -19.25 -0.79 -9.58
CA TYR A 156 -18.09 -0.01 -9.15
C TYR A 156 -18.17 1.44 -9.61
N GLY A 157 -17.56 2.33 -8.84
CA GLY A 157 -17.34 3.72 -9.22
C GLY A 157 -16.29 3.87 -10.33
N SER A 158 -15.69 5.04 -10.41
CA SER A 158 -14.72 5.40 -11.47
C SER A 158 -13.26 5.43 -11.00
N GLY A 159 -12.94 4.71 -9.92
CA GLY A 159 -11.60 4.57 -9.35
C GLY A 159 -11.37 5.34 -8.06
N GLY A 160 -10.49 4.83 -7.21
CA GLY A 160 -10.16 5.39 -5.88
C GLY A 160 -9.54 6.78 -5.93
N GLU A 161 -8.88 7.14 -7.02
CA GLU A 161 -8.32 8.46 -7.22
C GLU A 161 -9.35 9.61 -7.11
N LYS A 162 -10.64 9.31 -7.29
CA LYS A 162 -11.75 10.27 -7.21
C LYS A 162 -12.42 10.34 -5.85
N VAL A 163 -12.11 9.42 -4.95
CA VAL A 163 -12.70 9.39 -3.60
C VAL A 163 -12.09 10.49 -2.74
N ARG A 164 -12.97 11.23 -2.06
CA ARG A 164 -12.60 12.36 -1.18
C ARG A 164 -13.10 12.18 0.25
N ASN A 165 -13.81 11.08 0.52
CA ASN A 165 -14.35 10.80 1.85
C ASN A 165 -13.30 10.07 2.71
N LEU A 166 -12.78 10.72 3.74
CA LEU A 166 -11.80 10.14 4.68
C LEU A 166 -12.33 8.93 5.45
N GLY A 167 -13.66 8.79 5.59
CA GLY A 167 -14.30 7.64 6.22
C GLY A 167 -14.51 6.43 5.28
N ALA A 168 -14.18 6.55 3.99
CA ALA A 168 -14.48 5.51 3.01
C ALA A 168 -13.71 4.20 3.26
N GLY A 169 -12.50 4.27 3.83
CA GLY A 169 -11.67 3.10 4.17
C GLY A 169 -12.00 2.43 5.50
N VAL A 170 -13.11 2.81 6.17
CA VAL A 170 -13.51 2.17 7.42
C VAL A 170 -14.20 0.85 7.11
N LEU A 171 -13.77 -0.22 7.82
CA LEU A 171 -14.39 -1.54 7.74
C LEU A 171 -15.89 -1.49 8.08
N THR A 172 -16.70 -2.20 7.31
CA THR A 172 -18.15 -2.25 7.49
C THR A 172 -18.73 -3.61 7.14
N ASP A 173 -19.71 -4.05 7.92
CA ASP A 173 -20.52 -5.25 7.67
C ASP A 173 -21.83 -4.95 6.92
N LYS A 174 -22.10 -3.68 6.63
CA LYS A 174 -23.35 -3.22 6.03
C LYS A 174 -23.39 -3.32 4.50
N LEU A 175 -22.25 -3.55 3.87
CA LEU A 175 -22.12 -3.61 2.42
C LEU A 175 -21.86 -5.06 1.97
N PRO A 176 -22.80 -5.67 1.21
CA PRO A 176 -22.57 -7.00 0.66
C PRO A 176 -21.41 -7.02 -0.34
N GLY A 177 -20.58 -8.03 -0.26
CA GLY A 177 -19.51 -8.30 -1.22
C GLY A 177 -18.25 -7.46 -1.07
N VAL A 178 -18.23 -6.41 -0.22
CA VAL A 178 -17.07 -5.54 -0.02
C VAL A 178 -16.78 -5.31 1.46
N LEU A 179 -15.54 -4.94 1.80
CA LEU A 179 -15.12 -4.67 3.18
C LEU A 179 -15.29 -3.22 3.60
N THR A 180 -15.19 -2.28 2.65
CA THR A 180 -15.22 -0.84 2.90
C THR A 180 -16.03 -0.12 1.82
N VAL A 181 -16.44 1.10 2.09
CA VAL A 181 -17.04 1.99 1.06
C VAL A 181 -15.99 2.31 -0.02
N TYR A 182 -14.70 2.38 0.36
CA TYR A 182 -13.61 2.65 -0.58
C TYR A 182 -13.47 1.55 -1.64
N ALA A 183 -13.66 0.29 -1.26
CA ALA A 183 -13.66 -0.85 -2.16
C ALA A 183 -14.69 -0.71 -3.32
N MET A 184 -15.81 -0.01 -3.09
CA MET A 184 -16.80 0.24 -4.14
C MET A 184 -16.35 1.26 -5.18
N SER A 185 -15.28 2.00 -4.94
CA SER A 185 -14.82 3.05 -5.85
C SER A 185 -14.22 2.53 -7.15
N GLY A 186 -13.69 1.33 -7.14
CA GLY A 186 -13.09 0.67 -8.31
C GLY A 186 -12.81 -0.80 -8.04
N ILE A 187 -12.74 -1.58 -9.11
CA ILE A 187 -12.43 -3.00 -9.03
C ILE A 187 -11.01 -3.24 -8.50
N GLU A 188 -10.09 -2.36 -8.85
CA GLU A 188 -8.71 -2.35 -8.36
C GLU A 188 -8.66 -2.11 -6.85
N GLU A 189 -9.52 -1.22 -6.35
CA GLU A 189 -9.56 -0.87 -4.92
C GLU A 189 -10.20 -1.99 -4.10
N ASP A 190 -11.23 -2.64 -4.61
CA ASP A 190 -11.86 -3.79 -3.95
C ASP A 190 -10.88 -4.94 -3.73
N LYS A 191 -10.07 -5.25 -4.75
CA LYS A 191 -9.03 -6.27 -4.64
C LYS A 191 -7.94 -5.87 -3.64
N ALA A 192 -7.47 -4.63 -3.71
CA ALA A 192 -6.40 -4.12 -2.86
C ALA A 192 -6.83 -4.00 -1.38
N GLU A 193 -8.07 -3.52 -1.13
CA GLU A 193 -8.67 -3.52 0.21
C GLU A 193 -8.76 -4.93 0.79
N LEU A 194 -9.28 -5.88 -0.01
CA LEU A 194 -9.38 -7.26 0.45
C LEU A 194 -8.01 -7.85 0.77
N PHE A 195 -7.00 -7.63 -0.09
CA PHE A 195 -5.64 -8.12 0.13
C PHE A 195 -5.01 -7.51 1.38
N GLY A 196 -5.09 -6.19 1.53
CA GLY A 196 -4.53 -5.49 2.69
C GLY A 196 -5.18 -5.96 4.01
N HIS A 197 -6.50 -6.01 4.07
CA HIS A 197 -7.21 -6.44 5.28
C HIS A 197 -7.06 -7.94 5.58
N LEU A 198 -6.87 -8.81 4.58
CA LEU A 198 -6.51 -10.21 4.83
C LEU A 198 -5.20 -10.36 5.61
N LEU A 199 -4.29 -9.40 5.44
CA LEU A 199 -2.99 -9.44 6.11
C LEU A 199 -3.02 -8.76 7.48
N VAL A 200 -3.81 -7.71 7.69
CA VAL A 200 -3.78 -6.93 8.94
C VAL A 200 -5.01 -7.12 9.83
N ASP A 201 -6.17 -7.41 9.25
CA ASP A 201 -7.47 -7.55 9.96
C ASP A 201 -8.10 -8.91 9.69
N ARG A 202 -7.29 -9.94 9.70
CA ARG A 202 -7.65 -11.29 9.29
C ARG A 202 -8.92 -11.81 9.96
N ASP A 203 -9.00 -11.72 11.28
CA ASP A 203 -10.14 -12.23 12.05
C ASP A 203 -11.45 -11.57 11.60
N TYR A 204 -11.40 -10.28 11.29
CA TYR A 204 -12.54 -9.56 10.72
C TYR A 204 -12.92 -10.11 9.34
N VAL A 205 -11.96 -10.28 8.44
CA VAL A 205 -12.22 -10.81 7.10
C VAL A 205 -12.77 -12.23 7.16
N GLU A 206 -12.22 -13.10 8.02
CA GLU A 206 -12.73 -14.47 8.23
C GLU A 206 -14.16 -14.46 8.79
N GLY A 207 -14.49 -13.53 9.67
CA GLY A 207 -15.87 -13.31 10.14
C GLY A 207 -16.79 -12.92 8.99
N ARG A 208 -16.37 -12.00 8.13
CA ARG A 208 -17.11 -11.59 6.94
C ARG A 208 -17.31 -12.73 5.94
N MET A 209 -16.29 -13.56 5.69
CA MET A 209 -16.41 -14.74 4.82
C MET A 209 -17.49 -15.74 5.27
N LYS A 210 -17.69 -15.87 6.58
CA LYS A 210 -18.75 -16.75 7.13
C LYS A 210 -20.15 -16.18 6.90
N ALA A 211 -20.28 -14.87 6.86
CA ALA A 211 -21.54 -14.15 6.73
C ALA A 211 -21.89 -13.76 5.28
N ASP A 212 -20.89 -13.69 4.39
CA ASP A 212 -21.02 -13.16 3.03
C ASP A 212 -20.28 -14.08 2.04
N SER A 213 -21.05 -14.80 1.23
CA SER A 213 -20.51 -15.76 0.25
C SER A 213 -19.73 -15.08 -0.88
N VAL A 214 -20.02 -13.81 -1.20
CA VAL A 214 -19.29 -13.04 -2.23
C VAL A 214 -17.89 -12.73 -1.72
N ILE A 215 -17.74 -12.28 -0.46
CA ILE A 215 -16.43 -12.08 0.15
C ILE A 215 -15.65 -13.40 0.21
N ALA A 216 -16.29 -14.50 0.60
CA ALA A 216 -15.65 -15.81 0.61
C ALA A 216 -15.15 -16.22 -0.79
N ALA A 217 -15.95 -16.01 -1.83
CA ALA A 217 -15.58 -16.30 -3.21
C ALA A 217 -14.40 -15.41 -3.68
N LYS A 218 -14.43 -14.11 -3.36
CA LYS A 218 -13.35 -13.16 -3.67
C LYS A 218 -12.04 -13.56 -3.00
N VAL A 219 -12.06 -13.93 -1.72
CA VAL A 219 -10.87 -14.43 -1.00
C VAL A 219 -10.33 -15.70 -1.66
N GLY A 220 -11.19 -16.64 -2.02
CA GLY A 220 -10.80 -17.85 -2.72
C GLY A 220 -10.13 -17.58 -4.06
N LEU A 221 -10.72 -16.69 -4.87
CA LEU A 221 -10.18 -16.27 -6.16
C LEU A 221 -8.83 -15.57 -6.00
N LEU A 222 -8.73 -14.60 -5.06
CA LEU A 222 -7.51 -13.85 -4.77
C LEU A 222 -6.36 -14.78 -4.37
N LYS A 223 -6.59 -15.64 -3.37
CA LYS A 223 -5.58 -16.60 -2.90
C LYS A 223 -5.16 -17.58 -4.00
N GLY A 224 -6.12 -18.09 -4.77
CA GLY A 224 -5.85 -19.01 -5.87
C GLY A 224 -5.01 -18.37 -6.99
N ARG A 225 -5.27 -17.10 -7.33
CA ARG A 225 -4.48 -16.35 -8.32
C ARG A 225 -3.08 -16.05 -7.84
N LEU A 226 -2.95 -15.53 -6.61
CA LEU A 226 -1.65 -15.17 -6.04
C LEU A 226 -0.77 -16.40 -5.83
N GLY A 227 -1.32 -17.54 -5.42
CA GLY A 227 -0.58 -18.80 -5.32
C GLY A 227 -0.11 -19.35 -6.69
N LYS A 228 -0.84 -19.07 -7.78
CA LYS A 228 -0.40 -19.39 -9.14
C LYS A 228 0.65 -18.40 -9.64
N TRP A 229 0.53 -17.13 -9.29
CA TRP A 229 1.48 -16.08 -9.66
C TRP A 229 2.84 -16.26 -8.98
N ASP A 230 2.83 -16.62 -7.68
CA ASP A 230 4.01 -16.96 -6.91
C ASP A 230 3.69 -18.07 -5.88
N ALA A 231 4.27 -19.24 -6.05
CA ALA A 231 4.03 -20.39 -5.18
C ALA A 231 4.43 -20.18 -3.71
N ALA A 232 5.24 -19.17 -3.41
CA ALA A 232 5.57 -18.78 -2.05
C ALA A 232 4.47 -17.94 -1.36
N ILE A 233 3.45 -17.49 -2.11
CA ILE A 233 2.21 -16.91 -1.57
C ILE A 233 1.24 -18.07 -1.21
N ASN A 234 1.62 -18.84 -0.23
CA ASN A 234 0.93 -20.04 0.25
C ASN A 234 0.31 -19.81 1.64
N ASP A 235 -0.14 -20.88 2.28
CA ASP A 235 -0.76 -20.79 3.61
C ASP A 235 0.19 -20.26 4.69
N GLU A 236 1.50 -20.50 4.58
CA GLU A 236 2.50 -19.93 5.50
C GLU A 236 2.55 -18.41 5.37
N PHE A 237 2.59 -17.89 4.14
CA PHE A 237 2.48 -16.46 3.88
C PHE A 237 1.20 -15.88 4.48
N TRP A 238 0.04 -16.47 4.18
CA TRP A 238 -1.22 -15.97 4.69
C TRP A 238 -1.33 -16.02 6.21
N ASN A 239 -0.67 -16.98 6.85
CA ASN A 239 -0.64 -17.14 8.30
C ASN A 239 0.45 -16.33 9.00
N SER A 240 1.37 -15.71 8.25
CA SER A 240 2.43 -14.88 8.81
C SER A 240 1.88 -13.69 9.59
N LYS A 241 2.61 -13.25 10.60
CA LYS A 241 2.30 -12.05 11.38
C LYS A 241 3.39 -11.00 11.20
N ALA A 242 3.03 -9.74 11.32
CA ALA A 242 4.01 -8.66 11.31
C ALA A 242 5.02 -8.82 12.46
N GLY A 243 6.30 -8.62 12.16
CA GLY A 243 7.36 -8.67 13.17
C GLY A 243 7.86 -10.08 13.56
N GLN A 244 7.53 -11.09 12.78
CA GLN A 244 8.13 -12.45 12.93
C GLN A 244 9.33 -12.63 12.01
#